data_07c871e1c196af6b99436417c8f988c1
#
_entry.id   07c871e1c196af6b99436417c8f988c1
#
_cell.length_a   1.000
_cell.length_b   1.000
_cell.length_c   1.000
_cell.angle_alpha   90.00
_cell.angle_beta   90.00
_cell.angle_gamma   90.00
#
_symmetry.space_group_name_H-M   'P 1'
#
loop_
_entity.id
_entity.type
_entity.pdbx_description
1 polymer ?
#
loop_
_entity_poly.entity_id
_entity_poly.type
_entity_poly.pdbx_seq_one_letter_code
_entity_poly.pdbx_strand_id
1 'polypeptide(L)'
;MEKTEVPSRQQERVELIVHVAAEQLVRWGYKKVTINDIAQQAGIGTGTIYLHWKTKESLFQTVMLREIMAVWDKLLERMRHDYREFYPHRMMCSLLLITMQRPIAHAMFIGDGELLGKLVQSRLAIQTRMMHTPEQFVALLRDQGLMRTDMSVHIQQYAFSAAVTGFCLVDPLIAEEDRVSLEERVNALAHVIRQSFEPPELVADDVIREVVAPRMLTFFEQMLTGISQHLQMATSL
;
A
#
# COMPACT_ATOMS: atom_id res chain seq x y z
N MET A 1 -5.99 28.39 -3.08
CA MET A 1 -7.11 28.16 -2.15
C MET A 1 -7.92 27.00 -2.69
N GLU A 2 -7.58 25.80 -2.23
CA GLU A 2 -8.29 24.57 -2.59
C GLU A 2 -9.63 24.57 -1.83
N LYS A 3 -10.73 24.57 -2.56
CA LYS A 3 -12.06 24.40 -1.97
C LYS A 3 -12.15 22.98 -1.42
N THR A 4 -12.05 22.83 -0.12
CA THR A 4 -12.42 21.59 0.58
C THR A 4 -13.93 21.40 0.35
N GLU A 5 -14.31 20.59 -0.64
CA GLU A 5 -15.71 20.21 -0.84
C GLU A 5 -16.18 19.44 0.40
N VAL A 6 -17.23 19.95 1.03
CA VAL A 6 -17.87 19.23 2.15
C VAL A 6 -18.45 17.92 1.59
N PRO A 7 -18.07 16.76 2.12
CA PRO A 7 -18.54 15.48 1.60
C PRO A 7 -20.08 15.43 1.64
N SER A 8 -20.68 14.90 0.60
CA SER A 8 -22.12 14.71 0.57
C SER A 8 -22.54 13.68 1.64
N ARG A 9 -23.78 13.78 2.15
CA ARG A 9 -24.33 12.78 3.10
C ARG A 9 -24.21 11.34 2.58
N GLN A 10 -24.20 11.16 1.27
CA GLN A 10 -24.00 9.86 0.64
C GLN A 10 -22.55 9.40 0.78
N GLN A 11 -21.59 10.29 0.57
CA GLN A 11 -20.16 10.00 0.75
C GLN A 11 -19.84 9.68 2.21
N GLU A 12 -20.35 10.45 3.16
CA GLU A 12 -20.17 10.16 4.60
C GLU A 12 -20.70 8.77 4.97
N ARG A 13 -21.84 8.37 4.39
CA ARG A 13 -22.42 7.05 4.63
C ARG A 13 -21.57 5.92 4.03
N VAL A 14 -21.05 6.10 2.82
CA VAL A 14 -20.12 5.15 2.19
C VAL A 14 -18.87 4.98 3.04
N GLU A 15 -18.28 6.08 3.52
CA GLU A 15 -17.11 6.05 4.39
C GLU A 15 -17.40 5.30 5.70
N LEU A 16 -18.54 5.56 6.34
CA LEU A 16 -18.95 4.86 7.55
C LEU A 16 -19.06 3.34 7.32
N ILE A 17 -19.70 2.92 6.23
CA ILE A 17 -19.85 1.49 5.91
C ILE A 17 -18.49 0.82 5.72
N VAL A 18 -17.59 1.44 4.94
CA VAL A 18 -16.25 0.93 4.67
C VAL A 18 -15.42 0.86 5.97
N HIS A 19 -15.52 1.88 6.81
CA HIS A 19 -14.83 1.93 8.09
C HIS A 19 -15.29 0.78 9.01
N VAL A 20 -16.59 0.64 9.21
CA VAL A 20 -17.17 -0.45 10.03
C VAL A 20 -16.81 -1.83 9.47
N ALA A 21 -16.83 -1.99 8.13
CA ALA A 21 -16.43 -3.24 7.50
C ALA A 21 -14.94 -3.56 7.75
N ALA A 22 -14.07 -2.56 7.72
CA ALA A 22 -12.64 -2.70 8.04
C ALA A 22 -12.43 -3.13 9.50
N GLU A 23 -13.09 -2.48 10.47
CA GLU A 23 -13.02 -2.85 11.89
C GLU A 23 -13.47 -4.28 12.13
N GLN A 24 -14.59 -4.66 11.53
CA GLN A 24 -15.12 -6.03 11.67
C GLN A 24 -14.21 -7.07 11.02
N LEU A 25 -13.60 -6.74 9.86
CA LEU A 25 -12.63 -7.60 9.21
C LEU A 25 -11.45 -7.91 10.13
N VAL A 26 -10.87 -6.88 10.74
CA VAL A 26 -9.73 -7.04 11.67
C VAL A 26 -10.13 -7.86 12.89
N ARG A 27 -11.34 -7.65 13.41
CA ARG A 27 -11.78 -8.30 14.66
C ARG A 27 -12.22 -9.75 14.48
N TRP A 28 -12.88 -10.09 13.38
CA TRP A 28 -13.55 -11.37 13.21
C TRP A 28 -13.07 -12.18 12.00
N GLY A 29 -12.34 -11.57 11.10
CA GLY A 29 -11.95 -12.16 9.83
C GLY A 29 -13.09 -12.26 8.82
N TYR A 30 -12.75 -12.32 7.53
CA TYR A 30 -13.72 -12.31 6.43
C TYR A 30 -14.82 -13.37 6.54
N LYS A 31 -14.49 -14.58 7.02
CA LYS A 31 -15.46 -15.70 7.05
C LYS A 31 -16.62 -15.43 7.98
N LYS A 32 -16.36 -14.82 9.16
CA LYS A 32 -17.37 -14.62 10.22
C LYS A 32 -18.21 -13.37 10.01
N VAL A 33 -17.66 -12.31 9.43
CA VAL A 33 -18.37 -11.04 9.22
C VAL A 33 -19.52 -11.23 8.23
N THR A 34 -20.68 -10.64 8.50
CA THR A 34 -21.82 -10.59 7.58
C THR A 34 -22.22 -9.16 7.23
N ILE A 35 -22.94 -8.99 6.11
CA ILE A 35 -23.50 -7.67 5.74
C ILE A 35 -24.47 -7.16 6.80
N ASN A 36 -25.19 -8.05 7.47
CA ASN A 36 -26.11 -7.68 8.54
C ASN A 36 -25.38 -7.11 9.77
N ASP A 37 -24.26 -7.71 10.17
CA ASP A 37 -23.44 -7.21 11.29
C ASP A 37 -22.89 -5.81 11.00
N ILE A 38 -22.40 -5.60 9.74
CA ILE A 38 -21.92 -4.29 9.31
C ILE A 38 -23.04 -3.26 9.31
N ALA A 39 -24.22 -3.61 8.79
CA ALA A 39 -25.39 -2.72 8.77
C ALA A 39 -25.83 -2.32 10.18
N GLN A 40 -25.90 -3.31 11.08
CA GLN A 40 -26.27 -3.09 12.47
C GLN A 40 -25.28 -2.17 13.19
N GLN A 41 -23.97 -2.40 13.05
CA GLN A 41 -22.95 -1.55 13.68
C GLN A 41 -22.92 -0.14 13.07
N ALA A 42 -23.18 0.00 11.77
CA ALA A 42 -23.27 1.29 11.10
C ALA A 42 -24.58 2.03 11.35
N GLY A 43 -25.56 1.42 12.03
CA GLY A 43 -26.88 2.01 12.31
C GLY A 43 -27.73 2.22 11.06
N ILE A 44 -27.62 1.35 10.04
CA ILE A 44 -28.34 1.44 8.77
C ILE A 44 -29.00 0.13 8.40
N GLY A 45 -29.92 0.16 7.42
CA GLY A 45 -30.50 -1.05 6.86
C GLY A 45 -29.54 -1.75 5.88
N THR A 46 -29.58 -3.10 5.81
CA THR A 46 -28.78 -3.89 4.85
C THR A 46 -29.03 -3.47 3.40
N GLY A 47 -30.27 -3.05 3.06
CA GLY A 47 -30.63 -2.54 1.75
C GLY A 47 -29.76 -1.34 1.34
N THR A 48 -29.37 -0.50 2.31
CA THR A 48 -28.49 0.65 2.05
C THR A 48 -27.11 0.21 1.60
N ILE A 49 -26.57 -0.87 2.18
CA ILE A 49 -25.27 -1.44 1.76
C ILE A 49 -25.38 -1.98 0.34
N TYR A 50 -26.46 -2.70 0.03
CA TYR A 50 -26.69 -3.29 -1.30
C TYR A 50 -26.97 -2.26 -2.42
N LEU A 51 -27.27 -1.01 -2.08
CA LEU A 51 -27.29 0.09 -3.06
C LEU A 51 -25.90 0.40 -3.63
N HIS A 52 -24.83 0.19 -2.82
CA HIS A 52 -23.44 0.50 -3.20
C HIS A 52 -22.65 -0.73 -3.59
N TRP A 53 -22.87 -1.87 -2.93
CA TRP A 53 -22.12 -3.10 -3.17
C TRP A 53 -23.07 -4.29 -3.36
N LYS A 54 -23.03 -4.91 -4.53
CA LYS A 54 -23.91 -6.07 -4.83
C LYS A 54 -23.57 -7.32 -4.03
N THR A 55 -22.33 -7.41 -3.53
CA THR A 55 -21.86 -8.58 -2.78
C THR A 55 -21.00 -8.15 -1.57
N LYS A 56 -20.91 -9.00 -0.57
CA LYS A 56 -19.96 -8.84 0.54
C LYS A 56 -18.52 -8.72 0.01
N GLU A 57 -18.17 -9.47 -1.02
CA GLU A 57 -16.85 -9.46 -1.63
C GLU A 57 -16.51 -8.09 -2.23
N SER A 58 -17.44 -7.47 -2.97
CA SER A 58 -17.21 -6.14 -3.55
C SER A 58 -17.04 -5.05 -2.48
N LEU A 59 -17.75 -5.14 -1.35
CA LEU A 59 -17.52 -4.24 -0.21
C LEU A 59 -16.10 -4.40 0.34
N PHE A 60 -15.64 -5.64 0.58
CA PHE A 60 -14.31 -5.85 1.11
C PHE A 60 -13.18 -5.58 0.11
N GLN A 61 -13.43 -5.68 -1.19
CA GLN A 61 -12.49 -5.17 -2.21
C GLN A 61 -12.32 -3.65 -2.08
N THR A 62 -13.41 -2.92 -1.81
CA THR A 62 -13.33 -1.48 -1.51
C THR A 62 -12.51 -1.21 -0.24
N VAL A 63 -12.69 -2.00 0.83
CA VAL A 63 -11.89 -1.92 2.05
C VAL A 63 -10.40 -2.11 1.73
N MET A 64 -10.05 -3.15 0.97
CA MET A 64 -8.65 -3.42 0.58
C MET A 64 -8.04 -2.27 -0.23
N LEU A 65 -8.78 -1.70 -1.19
CA LEU A 65 -8.31 -0.56 -1.99
C LEU A 65 -8.08 0.69 -1.12
N ARG A 66 -8.97 0.93 -0.15
CA ARG A 66 -8.82 2.01 0.83
C ARG A 66 -7.57 1.85 1.70
N GLU A 67 -7.29 0.63 2.13
CA GLU A 67 -6.08 0.35 2.89
C GLU A 67 -4.81 0.61 2.08
N ILE A 68 -4.80 0.24 0.82
CA ILE A 68 -3.68 0.55 -0.08
C ILE A 68 -3.50 2.05 -0.23
N MET A 69 -4.59 2.79 -0.48
CA MET A 69 -4.51 4.26 -0.56
C MET A 69 -3.96 4.87 0.71
N ALA A 70 -4.44 4.42 1.88
CA ALA A 70 -3.98 4.93 3.16
C ALA A 70 -2.48 4.66 3.43
N VAL A 71 -1.94 3.54 2.94
CA VAL A 71 -0.49 3.25 2.97
C VAL A 71 0.27 4.26 2.11
N TRP A 72 -0.18 4.49 0.87
CA TRP A 72 0.48 5.41 -0.04
C TRP A 72 0.35 6.87 0.38
N ASP A 73 -0.82 7.30 0.88
CA ASP A 73 -1.03 8.65 1.40
C ASP A 73 -0.07 8.93 2.56
N LYS A 74 0.10 7.94 3.47
CA LYS A 74 1.05 8.09 4.58
C LYS A 74 2.51 8.13 4.13
N LEU A 75 2.86 7.36 3.09
CA LEU A 75 4.19 7.42 2.51
C LEU A 75 4.45 8.78 1.84
N LEU A 76 3.49 9.29 1.08
CA LEU A 76 3.59 10.61 0.44
C LEU A 76 3.67 11.75 1.48
N GLU A 77 2.93 11.66 2.58
CA GLU A 77 3.05 12.61 3.69
C GLU A 77 4.49 12.68 4.21
N ARG A 78 5.13 11.51 4.43
CA ARG A 78 6.54 11.44 4.85
C ARG A 78 7.48 12.04 3.81
N MET A 79 7.28 11.70 2.52
CA MET A 79 8.09 12.22 1.42
C MET A 79 7.98 13.74 1.27
N ARG A 80 6.81 14.32 1.50
CA ARG A 80 6.63 15.78 1.50
C ARG A 80 7.28 16.46 2.71
N HIS A 81 7.37 15.75 3.81
CA HIS A 81 8.01 16.26 5.03
C HIS A 81 9.54 16.13 4.99
N ASP A 82 10.07 15.03 4.48
CA ASP A 82 11.50 14.79 4.32
C ASP A 82 11.80 14.25 2.91
N TYR A 83 12.37 15.10 2.04
CA TYR A 83 12.72 14.74 0.67
C TYR A 83 13.71 13.55 0.58
N ARG A 84 14.47 13.25 1.64
CA ARG A 84 15.36 12.08 1.68
C ARG A 84 14.62 10.74 1.67
N GLU A 85 13.31 10.76 1.92
CA GLU A 85 12.45 9.58 1.73
C GLU A 85 12.38 9.12 0.25
N PHE A 86 12.85 9.91 -0.70
CA PHE A 86 12.97 9.49 -2.11
C PHE A 86 14.17 8.57 -2.38
N TYR A 87 15.15 8.46 -1.47
CA TYR A 87 16.14 7.40 -1.58
C TYR A 87 15.46 6.03 -1.45
N PRO A 88 15.71 5.07 -2.39
CA PRO A 88 15.02 3.78 -2.39
C PRO A 88 15.10 3.03 -1.06
N HIS A 89 16.26 3.03 -0.39
CA HIS A 89 16.40 2.38 0.92
C HIS A 89 15.47 2.99 1.98
N ARG A 90 15.34 4.32 2.03
CA ARG A 90 14.45 4.99 3.00
C ARG A 90 12.99 4.79 2.66
N MET A 91 12.64 4.95 1.38
CA MET A 91 11.29 4.74 0.88
C MET A 91 10.76 3.34 1.19
N MET A 92 11.57 2.29 0.94
CA MET A 92 11.18 0.91 1.22
C MET A 92 11.06 0.63 2.72
N CYS A 93 11.94 1.20 3.55
CA CYS A 93 11.81 1.11 5.01
C CYS A 93 10.53 1.77 5.51
N SER A 94 10.22 2.97 5.03
CA SER A 94 8.98 3.66 5.37
C SER A 94 7.75 2.87 4.92
N LEU A 95 7.77 2.31 3.71
CA LEU A 95 6.69 1.47 3.20
C LEU A 95 6.50 0.21 4.08
N LEU A 96 7.59 -0.47 4.46
CA LEU A 96 7.55 -1.62 5.35
C LEU A 96 6.93 -1.23 6.71
N LEU A 97 7.42 -0.17 7.36
CA LEU A 97 6.91 0.29 8.65
C LEU A 97 5.43 0.64 8.61
N ILE A 98 4.99 1.39 7.60
CA ILE A 98 3.59 1.78 7.43
C ILE A 98 2.71 0.53 7.23
N THR A 99 3.16 -0.41 6.40
CA THR A 99 2.43 -1.65 6.14
C THR A 99 2.30 -2.51 7.39
N MET A 100 3.37 -2.67 8.17
CA MET A 100 3.37 -3.48 9.41
C MET A 100 2.46 -2.90 10.49
N GLN A 101 2.24 -1.59 10.50
CA GLN A 101 1.34 -0.91 11.46
C GLN A 101 -0.14 -0.99 11.10
N ARG A 102 -0.48 -1.53 9.91
CA ARG A 102 -1.86 -1.60 9.40
C ARG A 102 -2.28 -3.06 9.20
N PRO A 103 -3.11 -3.63 10.09
CA PRO A 103 -3.41 -5.06 10.09
C PRO A 103 -3.93 -5.60 8.75
N ILE A 104 -4.83 -4.86 8.07
CA ILE A 104 -5.37 -5.28 6.77
C ILE A 104 -4.28 -5.22 5.69
N ALA A 105 -3.51 -4.14 5.63
CA ALA A 105 -2.41 -4.00 4.67
C ALA A 105 -1.35 -5.09 4.88
N HIS A 106 -0.99 -5.37 6.14
CA HIS A 106 -0.08 -6.46 6.49
C HIS A 106 -0.64 -7.82 6.06
N ALA A 107 -1.89 -8.13 6.41
CA ALA A 107 -2.55 -9.37 6.00
C ALA A 107 -2.62 -9.52 4.47
N MET A 108 -2.88 -8.42 3.76
CA MET A 108 -2.82 -8.40 2.30
C MET A 108 -1.41 -8.72 1.80
N PHE A 109 -0.39 -8.23 2.47
CA PHE A 109 1.00 -8.43 2.06
C PHE A 109 1.44 -9.89 2.25
N ILE A 110 1.23 -10.45 3.44
CA ILE A 110 1.62 -11.84 3.75
C ILE A 110 0.65 -12.90 3.20
N GLY A 111 -0.53 -12.51 2.73
CA GLY A 111 -1.56 -13.44 2.26
C GLY A 111 -2.26 -14.19 3.36
N ASP A 112 -2.55 -13.51 4.47
CA ASP A 112 -3.24 -14.09 5.61
C ASP A 112 -4.64 -14.58 5.22
N GLY A 113 -4.77 -15.89 5.03
CA GLY A 113 -6.03 -16.54 4.69
C GLY A 113 -7.00 -16.65 5.88
N GLU A 114 -6.54 -16.46 7.12
CA GLU A 114 -7.40 -16.43 8.30
C GLU A 114 -8.17 -15.10 8.34
N LEU A 115 -7.47 -13.99 8.19
CA LEU A 115 -8.10 -12.67 8.14
C LEU A 115 -8.88 -12.44 6.83
N LEU A 116 -8.25 -12.68 5.69
CA LEU A 116 -8.79 -12.31 4.37
C LEU A 116 -9.72 -13.37 3.75
N GLY A 117 -9.63 -14.63 4.19
CA GLY A 117 -10.43 -15.72 3.62
C GLY A 117 -10.25 -15.82 2.10
N LYS A 118 -11.36 -15.90 1.36
CA LYS A 118 -11.32 -15.95 -0.11
C LYS A 118 -10.85 -14.66 -0.80
N LEU A 119 -10.77 -13.54 -0.07
CA LEU A 119 -10.21 -12.29 -0.60
C LEU A 119 -8.73 -12.42 -0.95
N VAL A 120 -8.02 -13.45 -0.45
CA VAL A 120 -6.63 -13.74 -0.86
C VAL A 120 -6.51 -13.87 -2.38
N GLN A 121 -7.53 -14.41 -3.07
CA GLN A 121 -7.53 -14.52 -4.53
C GLN A 121 -7.69 -13.14 -5.20
N SER A 122 -8.56 -12.29 -4.66
CA SER A 122 -8.71 -10.89 -5.11
C SER A 122 -7.45 -10.07 -4.85
N ARG A 123 -6.74 -10.38 -3.74
CA ARG A 123 -5.42 -9.81 -3.42
C ARG A 123 -4.45 -9.97 -4.59
N LEU A 124 -4.31 -11.16 -5.17
CA LEU A 124 -3.38 -11.39 -6.29
C LEU A 124 -3.64 -10.43 -7.45
N ALA A 125 -4.91 -10.21 -7.80
CA ALA A 125 -5.29 -9.28 -8.86
C ALA A 125 -4.96 -7.82 -8.49
N ILE A 126 -5.21 -7.42 -7.24
CA ILE A 126 -4.90 -6.07 -6.73
C ILE A 126 -3.39 -5.91 -6.57
N GLN A 127 -2.70 -6.89 -5.99
CA GLN A 127 -1.27 -6.88 -5.75
C GLN A 127 -0.45 -6.88 -7.05
N THR A 128 -0.88 -7.67 -8.05
CA THR A 128 -0.25 -7.68 -9.38
C THR A 128 -0.38 -6.31 -10.07
N ARG A 129 -1.48 -5.59 -9.84
CA ARG A 129 -1.69 -4.26 -10.43
C ARG A 129 -1.01 -3.12 -9.68
N MET A 130 -0.81 -3.24 -8.34
CA MET A 130 -0.43 -2.11 -7.49
C MET A 130 0.91 -2.27 -6.76
N MET A 131 1.33 -3.51 -6.50
CA MET A 131 2.59 -3.81 -5.80
C MET A 131 3.68 -4.38 -6.72
N HIS A 132 3.32 -4.73 -7.95
CA HIS A 132 4.33 -4.99 -8.95
C HIS A 132 5.04 -3.66 -9.19
N THR A 133 6.29 -3.56 -8.74
CA THR A 133 7.12 -2.40 -9.04
C THR A 133 7.16 -2.26 -10.57
N PRO A 134 6.48 -1.28 -11.18
CA PRO A 134 6.45 -1.21 -12.64
C PRO A 134 7.88 -1.00 -13.16
N GLU A 135 8.22 -1.58 -14.31
CA GLU A 135 9.50 -1.25 -14.97
C GLU A 135 9.69 0.25 -15.11
N GLN A 136 8.60 0.98 -15.35
CA GLN A 136 8.56 2.44 -15.41
C GLN A 136 9.04 3.11 -14.13
N PHE A 137 8.74 2.53 -12.97
CA PHE A 137 9.21 3.07 -11.68
C PHE A 137 10.72 2.84 -11.51
N VAL A 138 11.21 1.63 -11.82
CA VAL A 138 12.66 1.35 -11.79
C VAL A 138 13.39 2.21 -12.82
N ALA A 139 12.84 2.37 -14.02
CA ALA A 139 13.39 3.26 -15.05
C ALA A 139 13.46 4.71 -14.52
N LEU A 140 12.38 5.20 -13.91
CA LEU A 140 12.36 6.54 -13.32
C LEU A 140 13.44 6.72 -12.24
N LEU A 141 13.61 5.76 -11.33
CA LEU A 141 14.65 5.81 -10.30
C LEU A 141 16.06 5.84 -10.92
N ARG A 142 16.28 5.08 -12.00
CA ARG A 142 17.55 5.10 -12.75
C ARG A 142 17.80 6.43 -13.44
N ASP A 143 16.80 6.98 -14.11
CA ASP A 143 16.88 8.28 -14.79
C ASP A 143 17.17 9.43 -13.82
N GLN A 144 16.75 9.28 -12.56
CA GLN A 144 17.07 10.23 -11.50
C GLN A 144 18.41 9.93 -10.79
N GLY A 145 19.16 8.91 -11.21
CA GLY A 145 20.43 8.52 -10.58
C GLY A 145 20.28 7.86 -9.21
N LEU A 146 19.08 7.44 -8.84
CA LEU A 146 18.78 6.81 -7.54
C LEU A 146 19.03 5.30 -7.55
N MET A 147 19.15 4.69 -8.71
CA MET A 147 19.45 3.26 -8.86
C MET A 147 20.63 3.05 -9.81
N ARG A 148 21.37 1.97 -9.55
CA ARG A 148 22.46 1.47 -10.39
C ARG A 148 21.94 1.08 -11.77
N THR A 149 22.86 1.06 -12.76
CA THR A 149 22.53 0.74 -14.16
C THR A 149 23.32 -0.45 -14.70
N ASP A 150 23.98 -1.21 -13.83
CA ASP A 150 24.80 -2.37 -14.14
C ASP A 150 24.03 -3.67 -14.44
N MET A 151 22.69 -3.63 -14.24
CA MET A 151 21.76 -4.71 -14.64
C MET A 151 20.76 -4.19 -15.67
N SER A 152 20.11 -5.08 -16.43
CA SER A 152 18.94 -4.67 -17.23
C SER A 152 17.80 -4.23 -16.31
N VAL A 153 16.93 -3.32 -16.76
CA VAL A 153 15.78 -2.81 -15.98
C VAL A 153 14.89 -3.96 -15.48
N HIS A 154 14.63 -4.92 -16.35
CA HIS A 154 13.79 -6.09 -16.05
C HIS A 154 14.39 -6.96 -14.93
N ILE A 155 15.67 -7.28 -14.99
CA ILE A 155 16.35 -8.08 -13.95
C ILE A 155 16.42 -7.29 -12.64
N GLN A 156 16.72 -6.00 -12.70
CA GLN A 156 16.77 -5.14 -11.53
C GLN A 156 15.41 -5.02 -10.84
N GLN A 157 14.34 -4.85 -11.62
CA GLN A 157 12.97 -4.85 -11.13
C GLN A 157 12.63 -6.16 -10.39
N TYR A 158 12.94 -7.30 -11.00
CA TYR A 158 12.72 -8.62 -10.39
C TYR A 158 13.49 -8.74 -9.07
N ALA A 159 14.79 -8.45 -9.06
CA ALA A 159 15.64 -8.56 -7.88
C ALA A 159 15.19 -7.61 -6.75
N PHE A 160 14.84 -6.36 -7.10
CA PHE A 160 14.33 -5.38 -6.14
C PHE A 160 13.01 -5.83 -5.53
N SER A 161 12.06 -6.28 -6.36
CA SER A 161 10.76 -6.79 -5.89
C SER A 161 10.94 -8.04 -5.01
N ALA A 162 11.83 -8.95 -5.39
CA ALA A 162 12.13 -10.16 -4.61
C ALA A 162 12.73 -9.82 -3.23
N ALA A 163 13.68 -8.88 -3.18
CA ALA A 163 14.26 -8.42 -1.92
C ALA A 163 13.19 -7.82 -0.99
N VAL A 164 12.45 -6.81 -1.46
CA VAL A 164 11.41 -6.14 -0.65
C VAL A 164 10.33 -7.12 -0.17
N THR A 165 9.85 -7.98 -1.08
CA THR A 165 8.84 -9.00 -0.73
C THR A 165 9.39 -10.02 0.27
N GLY A 166 10.65 -10.43 0.13
CA GLY A 166 11.31 -11.35 1.05
C GLY A 166 11.29 -10.82 2.49
N PHE A 167 11.65 -9.57 2.71
CA PHE A 167 11.59 -8.94 4.04
C PHE A 167 10.20 -8.87 4.66
N CYS A 168 9.16 -8.89 3.84
CA CYS A 168 7.78 -8.90 4.33
C CYS A 168 7.26 -10.32 4.63
N LEU A 169 7.77 -11.34 3.93
CA LEU A 169 7.23 -12.70 3.98
C LEU A 169 8.09 -13.69 4.78
N VAL A 170 9.29 -13.32 5.19
CA VAL A 170 10.24 -14.24 5.81
C VAL A 170 9.88 -14.65 7.23
N ASP A 171 9.25 -13.76 8.02
CA ASP A 171 8.97 -14.00 9.45
C ASP A 171 8.22 -15.29 9.76
N PRO A 172 7.15 -15.66 9.03
CA PRO A 172 6.46 -16.93 9.28
C PRO A 172 7.32 -18.18 9.00
N LEU A 173 8.45 -18.02 8.29
CA LEU A 173 9.37 -19.10 7.93
C LEU A 173 10.52 -19.26 8.92
N ILE A 174 10.69 -18.32 9.86
CA ILE A 174 11.75 -18.29 10.87
C ILE A 174 11.15 -18.70 12.21
N ALA A 175 11.87 -19.55 12.96
CA ALA A 175 11.51 -19.92 14.33
C ALA A 175 11.34 -18.67 15.20
N GLU A 176 10.41 -18.68 16.13
CA GLU A 176 10.05 -17.50 16.93
C GLU A 176 11.25 -16.92 17.70
N GLU A 177 12.08 -17.79 18.22
CA GLU A 177 13.31 -17.44 18.93
C GLU A 177 14.39 -16.78 18.07
N ASP A 178 14.36 -17.01 16.76
CA ASP A 178 15.33 -16.48 15.79
C ASP A 178 14.83 -15.22 15.07
N ARG A 179 13.60 -14.80 15.34
CA ARG A 179 13.03 -13.60 14.72
C ARG A 179 13.69 -12.34 15.25
N VAL A 180 14.06 -11.47 14.33
CA VAL A 180 14.60 -10.15 14.68
C VAL A 180 13.47 -9.15 14.93
N SER A 181 13.77 -8.10 15.69
CA SER A 181 12.83 -7.00 15.92
C SER A 181 12.46 -6.27 14.61
N LEU A 182 11.33 -5.56 14.60
CA LEU A 182 10.94 -4.76 13.44
C LEU A 182 12.01 -3.71 13.08
N GLU A 183 12.67 -3.11 14.06
CA GLU A 183 13.75 -2.14 13.86
C GLU A 183 14.96 -2.79 13.16
N GLU A 184 15.40 -3.93 13.64
CA GLU A 184 16.52 -4.67 13.01
C GLU A 184 16.18 -5.10 11.59
N ARG A 185 14.93 -5.53 11.33
CA ARG A 185 14.44 -5.89 9.99
C ARG A 185 14.46 -4.68 9.04
N VAL A 186 13.99 -3.53 9.50
CA VAL A 186 14.00 -2.28 8.73
C VAL A 186 15.43 -1.87 8.40
N ASN A 187 16.35 -1.95 9.37
CA ASN A 187 17.77 -1.64 9.17
C ASN A 187 18.43 -2.61 8.18
N ALA A 188 18.12 -3.90 8.27
CA ALA A 188 18.62 -4.91 7.33
C ALA A 188 18.08 -4.67 5.91
N LEU A 189 16.79 -4.33 5.76
CA LEU A 189 16.21 -3.95 4.46
C LEU A 189 16.91 -2.72 3.89
N ALA A 190 17.08 -1.66 4.70
CA ALA A 190 17.81 -0.46 4.29
C ALA A 190 19.21 -0.80 3.78
N HIS A 191 19.94 -1.63 4.51
CA HIS A 191 21.28 -2.07 4.13
C HIS A 191 21.28 -2.81 2.79
N VAL A 192 20.40 -3.80 2.61
CA VAL A 192 20.31 -4.57 1.36
C VAL A 192 19.96 -3.67 0.18
N ILE A 193 18.96 -2.80 0.30
CA ILE A 193 18.57 -1.89 -0.79
C ILE A 193 19.71 -0.93 -1.12
N ARG A 194 20.31 -0.33 -0.09
CA ARG A 194 21.42 0.64 -0.27
C ARG A 194 22.62 0.01 -0.97
N GLN A 195 23.03 -1.20 -0.57
CA GLN A 195 24.23 -1.83 -1.11
C GLN A 195 24.01 -2.48 -2.47
N SER A 196 22.82 -3.04 -2.71
CA SER A 196 22.56 -3.82 -3.92
C SER A 196 22.00 -3.00 -5.08
N PHE A 197 21.24 -1.94 -4.82
CA PHE A 197 20.44 -1.26 -5.85
C PHE A 197 20.79 0.21 -6.03
N GLU A 198 21.33 0.91 -5.03
CA GLU A 198 21.69 2.31 -5.14
C GLU A 198 23.15 2.48 -5.61
N PRO A 199 23.48 3.59 -6.26
CA PRO A 199 24.86 3.88 -6.65
C PRO A 199 25.74 4.07 -5.39
N PRO A 200 27.07 3.81 -5.49
CA PRO A 200 27.99 4.04 -4.35
C PRO A 200 27.92 5.47 -3.81
N GLU A 201 27.91 6.43 -4.71
CA GLU A 201 27.71 7.85 -4.37
C GLU A 201 26.23 8.20 -4.48
N LEU A 202 25.67 8.73 -3.39
CA LEU A 202 24.29 9.21 -3.36
C LEU A 202 24.16 10.50 -4.17
N VAL A 203 23.01 10.67 -4.81
CA VAL A 203 22.61 11.96 -5.39
C VAL A 203 22.60 13.02 -4.27
N ALA A 204 23.12 14.21 -4.56
CA ALA A 204 23.19 15.27 -3.57
C ALA A 204 21.79 15.71 -3.08
N ASP A 205 21.69 16.08 -1.82
CA ASP A 205 20.44 16.44 -1.15
C ASP A 205 19.66 17.57 -1.83
N ASP A 206 20.36 18.55 -2.38
CA ASP A 206 19.76 19.66 -3.15
C ASP A 206 19.14 19.16 -4.46
N VAL A 207 19.82 18.25 -5.17
CA VAL A 207 19.28 17.62 -6.38
C VAL A 207 18.06 16.76 -6.07
N ILE A 208 18.09 16.00 -4.95
CA ILE A 208 16.91 15.26 -4.50
C ILE A 208 15.74 16.19 -4.29
N ARG A 209 15.94 17.30 -3.57
CA ARG A 209 14.87 18.24 -3.23
C ARG A 209 14.33 18.99 -4.45
N GLU A 210 15.21 19.47 -5.32
CA GLU A 210 14.83 20.41 -6.38
C GLU A 210 14.45 19.74 -7.70
N VAL A 211 14.99 18.56 -7.97
CA VAL A 211 14.80 17.84 -9.24
C VAL A 211 14.02 16.54 -9.07
N VAL A 212 14.46 15.69 -8.14
CA VAL A 212 13.90 14.34 -8.00
C VAL A 212 12.53 14.38 -7.35
N ALA A 213 12.39 15.05 -6.21
CA ALA A 213 11.16 15.07 -5.43
C ALA A 213 9.93 15.54 -6.23
N PRO A 214 9.95 16.64 -7.00
CA PRO A 214 8.79 17.06 -7.79
C PRO A 214 8.36 16.02 -8.81
N ARG A 215 9.30 15.34 -9.48
CA ARG A 215 9.02 14.32 -10.49
C ARG A 215 8.42 13.05 -9.87
N MET A 216 9.00 12.61 -8.76
CA MET A 216 8.54 11.44 -8.03
C MET A 216 7.15 11.67 -7.41
N LEU A 217 6.90 12.85 -6.83
CA LEU A 217 5.58 13.21 -6.30
C LEU A 217 4.53 13.18 -7.41
N THR A 218 4.82 13.79 -8.56
CA THR A 218 3.91 13.76 -9.72
C THR A 218 3.59 12.32 -10.16
N PHE A 219 4.59 11.45 -10.20
CA PHE A 219 4.40 10.04 -10.55
C PHE A 219 3.46 9.34 -9.55
N PHE A 220 3.69 9.49 -8.25
CA PHE A 220 2.86 8.87 -7.22
C PHE A 220 1.44 9.44 -7.18
N GLU A 221 1.28 10.76 -7.36
CA GLU A 221 -0.03 11.42 -7.41
C GLU A 221 -0.86 10.93 -8.60
N GLN A 222 -0.25 10.76 -9.77
CA GLN A 222 -0.92 10.17 -10.93
C GLN A 222 -1.33 8.73 -10.70
N MET A 223 -0.47 7.92 -10.07
CA MET A 223 -0.78 6.55 -9.70
C MET A 223 -1.99 6.49 -8.74
N LEU A 224 -2.00 7.31 -7.69
CA LEU A 224 -3.10 7.37 -6.72
C LEU A 224 -4.41 7.87 -7.34
N THR A 225 -4.34 8.83 -8.26
CA THR A 225 -5.52 9.29 -9.00
C THR A 225 -6.17 8.14 -9.77
N GLY A 226 -5.38 7.30 -10.42
CA GLY A 226 -5.88 6.11 -11.11
C GLY A 226 -6.58 5.12 -10.16
N ILE A 227 -6.04 4.90 -8.96
CA ILE A 227 -6.65 4.06 -7.93
C ILE A 227 -7.97 4.66 -7.45
N SER A 228 -7.98 5.97 -7.16
CA SER A 228 -9.17 6.69 -6.69
C SER A 228 -10.32 6.62 -7.70
N GLN A 229 -10.04 6.77 -8.99
CA GLN A 229 -11.05 6.62 -10.04
C GLN A 229 -11.66 5.20 -10.07
N HIS A 230 -10.86 4.16 -9.86
CA HIS A 230 -11.36 2.79 -9.74
C HIS A 230 -12.26 2.60 -8.52
N LEU A 231 -11.92 3.22 -7.38
CA LEU A 231 -12.75 3.21 -6.17
C LEU A 231 -14.10 3.88 -6.41
N GLN A 232 -14.11 5.05 -7.05
CA GLN A 232 -15.34 5.77 -7.36
C GLN A 232 -16.25 4.96 -8.28
N MET A 233 -15.69 4.32 -9.31
CA MET A 233 -16.48 3.44 -10.19
C MET A 233 -17.05 2.23 -9.45
N ALA A 234 -16.31 1.67 -8.49
CA ALA A 234 -16.76 0.52 -7.69
C ALA A 234 -17.87 0.87 -6.68
N THR A 235 -18.01 2.15 -6.29
CA THR A 235 -19.00 2.63 -5.32
C THR A 235 -20.18 3.36 -5.95
N SER A 236 -20.13 3.67 -7.26
CA SER A 236 -21.15 4.43 -8.01
C SER A 236 -22.14 3.54 -8.78
N LEU A 237 -22.09 2.21 -8.62
CA LEU A 237 -23.03 1.23 -9.17
C LEU A 237 -24.11 0.85 -8.16
#